data_bbb8b762d42b78c3b10a9bddee367119
#
_entry.id   bbb8b762d42b78c3b10a9bddee367119
#
_cell.length_a   1.000
_cell.length_b   1.000
_cell.length_c   1.000
_cell.angle_alpha   90.00
_cell.angle_beta   90.00
_cell.angle_gamma   90.00
#
_symmetry.space_group_name_H-M   'P 1'
#
loop_
_entity.id
_entity.type
_entity.pdbx_description
1 polymer ?
#
loop_
_entity_poly.entity_id
_entity_poly.type
_entity_poly.pdbx_seq_one_letter_code
_entity_poly.pdbx_strand_id
1 'polypeptide(L)'
;MIFGWTANATALHKRRMLQSLAMAGAIFAAAPGFAGGISAVDVQGDRVVVRFDDSVEGASAFLLDGPRRLALDISGAQAGRGQSYAGSNAAVAAVRQGQLNEGTARVVLDLALPATLGNARIAPDGKSLSFSLQGVSDNAFRTALGLGRTQFDAPAHMSVRPRQRVHSITVPIPRAAKGVALPPIEGPRDGARPLVVIDAGHGGHDPGAINPQTGKREKDVTLAIAQAIRDELVKAGRVRVALTRDDDRFLVLQERYGIARKLNADLFISVHADSAENDTARGATVYTLSETASDREAARLAARENKADIINGVNLGGQSSDVSSILIDLTQRESMNISSNFARLLQREASPYVPFRSAYHRFASLMVLKAPDMPSVLFETGYISNFEDAAFLSSKEGQSRIAKGVARAIEVHFARKLALRGSGAGG
;
A
#
# COMPACT_ATOMS: atom_id res chain seq x y z
N MET A 1 27.51 38.43 -69.03
CA MET A 1 28.99 38.38 -69.12
C MET A 1 29.40 37.17 -68.34
N ILE A 2 29.68 36.11 -69.02
CA ILE A 2 30.98 35.65 -69.45
C ILE A 2 31.64 34.76 -68.42
N PHE A 3 31.61 33.49 -68.75
CA PHE A 3 32.65 32.45 -68.78
C PHE A 3 33.13 31.93 -67.40
N GLY A 4 33.39 30.71 -67.21
CA GLY A 4 33.48 29.52 -68.06
C GLY A 4 34.37 28.51 -67.36
N TRP A 5 34.08 27.26 -67.59
CA TRP A 5 34.98 26.14 -67.92
C TRP A 5 36.06 25.73 -66.93
N THR A 6 36.42 24.54 -66.73
CA THR A 6 36.39 23.16 -67.28
C THR A 6 37.14 22.28 -66.26
N ALA A 7 36.73 21.14 -66.02
CA ALA A 7 36.99 19.82 -66.61
C ALA A 7 38.27 19.09 -66.16
N ASN A 8 38.10 17.87 -65.82
CA ASN A 8 38.94 16.68 -66.06
C ASN A 8 40.28 16.57 -65.30
N ALA A 9 40.70 15.43 -64.79
CA ALA A 9 40.68 14.06 -65.25
C ALA A 9 41.35 13.16 -64.23
N THR A 10 40.80 12.00 -64.16
CA THR A 10 41.44 10.66 -64.19
C THR A 10 42.85 10.46 -63.62
N ALA A 11 42.98 9.48 -62.71
CA ALA A 11 43.57 8.18 -62.99
C ALA A 11 44.05 7.45 -61.73
N LEU A 12 43.57 6.27 -61.56
CA LEU A 12 44.26 5.03 -61.27
C LEU A 12 45.56 5.08 -60.45
N HIS A 13 45.61 4.40 -59.33
CA HIS A 13 46.60 3.36 -59.08
C HIS A 13 46.21 2.43 -57.90
N LYS A 14 45.81 1.25 -58.24
CA LYS A 14 46.26 -0.09 -57.78
C LYS A 14 46.61 -0.30 -56.31
N ARG A 15 45.80 -1.21 -55.73
CA ARG A 15 46.15 -2.39 -54.93
C ARG A 15 47.15 -2.22 -53.78
N ARG A 16 46.64 -2.48 -52.57
CA ARG A 16 47.21 -3.52 -51.71
C ARG A 16 46.14 -4.05 -50.79
N MET A 17 45.81 -5.34 -50.95
CA MET A 17 45.14 -6.21 -49.98
C MET A 17 45.96 -6.25 -48.69
N LEU A 18 45.32 -5.96 -47.58
CA LEU A 18 45.69 -6.51 -46.29
C LEU A 18 44.42 -7.00 -45.63
N GLN A 19 44.31 -8.32 -45.59
CA GLN A 19 43.31 -9.05 -44.81
C GLN A 19 43.58 -8.79 -43.32
N SER A 20 42.67 -8.07 -42.67
CA SER A 20 42.62 -8.03 -41.22
C SER A 20 41.43 -8.89 -40.79
N LEU A 21 41.75 -10.03 -40.28
CA LEU A 21 40.85 -10.98 -39.65
C LEU A 21 40.21 -10.31 -38.43
N ALA A 22 39.01 -9.75 -38.58
CA ALA A 22 38.22 -9.28 -37.46
C ALA A 22 37.56 -10.50 -36.79
N MET A 23 38.16 -10.93 -35.69
CA MET A 23 37.55 -11.86 -34.77
C MET A 23 36.27 -11.21 -34.20
N ALA A 24 35.10 -11.58 -34.71
CA ALA A 24 33.83 -11.26 -34.13
C ALA A 24 33.68 -12.06 -32.84
N GLY A 25 34.09 -11.48 -31.74
CA GLY A 25 33.73 -11.96 -30.41
C GLY A 25 32.20 -11.90 -30.26
N ALA A 26 31.54 -13.03 -30.39
CA ALA A 26 30.14 -13.17 -30.00
C ALA A 26 30.07 -12.91 -28.48
N ILE A 27 29.65 -11.70 -28.11
CA ILE A 27 29.19 -11.45 -26.76
C ILE A 27 27.89 -12.23 -26.62
N PHE A 28 27.98 -13.41 -26.06
CA PHE A 28 26.80 -14.08 -25.53
C PHE A 28 26.26 -13.20 -24.38
N ALA A 29 25.33 -12.33 -24.72
CA ALA A 29 24.45 -11.76 -23.71
C ALA A 29 23.70 -12.95 -23.08
N ALA A 30 24.05 -13.29 -21.83
CA ALA A 30 23.28 -14.24 -21.06
C ALA A 30 21.84 -13.72 -21.02
N ALA A 31 20.95 -14.42 -21.67
CA ALA A 31 19.52 -14.15 -21.55
C ALA A 31 19.15 -14.18 -20.07
N PRO A 32 18.34 -13.24 -19.57
CA PRO A 32 17.86 -13.29 -18.21
C PRO A 32 17.18 -14.64 -18.00
N GLY A 33 17.55 -15.34 -16.93
CA GLY A 33 16.98 -16.63 -16.59
C GLY A 33 15.46 -16.48 -16.53
N PHE A 34 14.74 -17.20 -17.36
CA PHE A 34 13.29 -17.16 -17.43
C PHE A 34 12.72 -17.57 -16.08
N ALA A 35 11.93 -16.71 -15.45
CA ALA A 35 11.03 -17.09 -14.38
C ALA A 35 9.99 -18.08 -14.95
N GLY A 36 9.63 -19.12 -14.20
CA GLY A 36 8.70 -20.15 -14.67
C GLY A 36 7.32 -19.55 -14.99
N GLY A 37 6.85 -19.77 -16.21
CA GLY A 37 5.49 -19.36 -16.60
C GLY A 37 4.42 -20.14 -15.84
N ILE A 38 3.30 -19.48 -15.47
CA ILE A 38 2.11 -20.20 -14.97
C ILE A 38 1.51 -20.96 -16.16
N SER A 39 1.63 -22.29 -16.15
CA SER A 39 1.17 -23.16 -17.24
C SER A 39 -0.29 -23.58 -17.10
N ALA A 40 -0.79 -23.76 -15.87
CA ALA A 40 -2.18 -24.12 -15.60
C ALA A 40 -2.62 -23.73 -14.19
N VAL A 41 -3.93 -23.52 -14.03
CA VAL A 41 -4.60 -23.43 -12.73
C VAL A 41 -5.77 -24.41 -12.76
N ASP A 42 -5.70 -25.45 -11.95
CA ASP A 42 -6.74 -26.48 -11.84
C ASP A 42 -7.52 -26.29 -10.54
N VAL A 43 -8.84 -26.27 -10.63
CA VAL A 43 -9.74 -26.14 -9.48
C VAL A 43 -10.66 -27.37 -9.45
N GLN A 44 -10.47 -28.27 -8.49
CA GLN A 44 -11.24 -29.51 -8.36
C GLN A 44 -11.71 -29.69 -6.92
N GLY A 45 -13.03 -29.63 -6.74
CA GLY A 45 -13.61 -29.67 -5.40
C GLY A 45 -13.05 -28.51 -4.55
N ASP A 46 -12.52 -28.81 -3.38
CA ASP A 46 -11.87 -27.84 -2.48
C ASP A 46 -10.39 -27.61 -2.81
N ARG A 47 -9.81 -28.35 -3.73
CA ARG A 47 -8.39 -28.31 -4.05
C ARG A 47 -8.11 -27.42 -5.25
N VAL A 48 -7.09 -26.56 -5.11
CA VAL A 48 -6.55 -25.75 -6.19
C VAL A 48 -5.08 -26.11 -6.41
N VAL A 49 -4.69 -26.25 -7.67
CA VAL A 49 -3.30 -26.52 -8.07
C VAL A 49 -2.88 -25.51 -9.14
N VAL A 50 -1.85 -24.73 -8.84
CA VAL A 50 -1.19 -23.84 -9.81
C VAL A 50 0.08 -24.54 -10.29
N ARG A 51 0.24 -24.73 -11.59
CA ARG A 51 1.42 -25.37 -12.21
C ARG A 51 2.31 -24.32 -12.88
N PHE A 52 3.60 -24.59 -12.88
CA PHE A 52 4.62 -23.72 -13.44
C PHE A 52 5.49 -24.51 -14.44
N ASP A 53 5.98 -23.83 -15.47
CA ASP A 53 6.90 -24.41 -16.46
C ASP A 53 8.29 -24.63 -15.85
N ASP A 54 8.70 -23.80 -14.88
CA ASP A 54 9.95 -23.93 -14.14
C ASP A 54 9.71 -23.71 -12.63
N SER A 55 10.73 -23.94 -11.81
CA SER A 55 10.64 -23.82 -10.36
C SER A 55 10.41 -22.38 -9.91
N VAL A 56 9.53 -22.18 -8.94
CA VAL A 56 9.25 -20.88 -8.30
C VAL A 56 10.01 -20.76 -6.97
N GLU A 57 10.24 -19.51 -6.54
CA GLU A 57 11.01 -19.21 -5.32
C GLU A 57 10.15 -19.27 -4.05
N GLY A 58 8.86 -18.96 -4.19
CA GLY A 58 7.93 -18.92 -3.08
C GLY A 58 6.58 -18.37 -3.52
N ALA A 59 5.64 -18.33 -2.60
CA ALA A 59 4.34 -17.73 -2.81
C ALA A 59 3.81 -17.05 -1.55
N SER A 60 2.90 -16.11 -1.72
CA SER A 60 2.11 -15.55 -0.63
C SER A 60 0.64 -15.49 -1.01
N ALA A 61 -0.24 -15.67 -0.02
CA ALA A 61 -1.67 -15.59 -0.21
C ALA A 61 -2.33 -14.61 0.72
N PHE A 62 -3.39 -13.94 0.28
CA PHE A 62 -4.19 -13.03 1.08
C PHE A 62 -5.62 -12.94 0.54
N LEU A 63 -6.55 -12.59 1.44
CA LEU A 63 -7.96 -12.43 1.12
C LEU A 63 -8.31 -10.98 0.81
N LEU A 64 -9.33 -10.79 -0.03
CA LEU A 64 -9.88 -9.48 -0.39
C LEU A 64 -11.41 -9.53 -0.30
N ASP A 65 -12.04 -8.42 0.07
CA ASP A 65 -13.50 -8.26 0.11
C ASP A 65 -13.95 -7.12 -0.82
N GLY A 66 -15.17 -7.21 -1.29
CA GLY A 66 -15.83 -6.28 -2.18
C GLY A 66 -15.32 -6.22 -3.63
N PRO A 67 -15.45 -7.29 -4.46
CA PRO A 67 -15.94 -8.64 -4.20
C PRO A 67 -14.93 -9.54 -3.50
N ARG A 68 -15.42 -10.67 -2.92
CA ARG A 68 -14.56 -11.64 -2.24
C ARG A 68 -13.58 -12.31 -3.19
N ARG A 69 -12.31 -12.35 -2.82
CA ARG A 69 -11.24 -12.95 -3.62
C ARG A 69 -10.15 -13.54 -2.73
N LEU A 70 -9.47 -14.55 -3.27
CA LEU A 70 -8.20 -15.03 -2.78
C LEU A 70 -7.14 -14.67 -3.81
N ALA A 71 -6.14 -13.89 -3.44
CA ALA A 71 -5.01 -13.54 -4.28
C ALA A 71 -3.76 -14.31 -3.83
N LEU A 72 -2.99 -14.76 -4.82
CA LEU A 72 -1.74 -15.49 -4.65
C LEU A 72 -0.65 -14.74 -5.42
N ASP A 73 0.41 -14.30 -4.74
CA ASP A 73 1.61 -13.76 -5.36
C ASP A 73 2.69 -14.83 -5.38
N ILE A 74 3.23 -15.12 -6.55
CA ILE A 74 4.17 -16.22 -6.78
C ILE A 74 5.48 -15.62 -7.26
N SER A 75 6.49 -15.67 -6.39
CA SER A 75 7.85 -15.17 -6.65
C SER A 75 8.63 -16.17 -7.52
N GLY A 76 9.39 -15.65 -8.48
CA GLY A 76 10.05 -16.47 -9.49
C GLY A 76 9.11 -16.95 -10.60
N ALA A 77 7.93 -16.33 -10.77
CA ALA A 77 6.95 -16.72 -11.79
C ALA A 77 6.60 -15.58 -12.75
N GLN A 78 6.21 -15.95 -13.98
CA GLN A 78 5.60 -15.10 -14.97
C GLN A 78 4.15 -15.50 -15.21
N ALA A 79 3.29 -14.53 -15.52
CA ALA A 79 1.92 -14.83 -15.94
C ALA A 79 1.91 -15.60 -17.26
N GLY A 80 1.11 -16.66 -17.32
CA GLY A 80 0.98 -17.47 -18.52
C GLY A 80 0.33 -16.71 -19.68
N ARG A 81 0.68 -17.07 -20.91
CA ARG A 81 0.14 -16.43 -22.12
C ARG A 81 -1.24 -16.95 -22.55
N GLY A 82 -1.87 -17.80 -21.77
CA GLY A 82 -3.18 -18.39 -22.07
C GLY A 82 -3.99 -18.62 -20.80
N GLN A 83 -5.31 -18.57 -20.92
CA GLN A 83 -6.20 -18.94 -19.82
C GLN A 83 -6.41 -20.46 -19.89
N SER A 84 -5.69 -21.22 -19.08
CA SER A 84 -5.93 -22.64 -18.88
C SER A 84 -6.50 -22.85 -17.48
N TYR A 85 -7.82 -22.66 -17.36
CA TYR A 85 -8.55 -22.99 -16.14
C TYR A 85 -9.37 -24.24 -16.39
N ALA A 86 -9.08 -25.29 -15.64
CA ALA A 86 -9.84 -26.52 -15.70
C ALA A 86 -10.54 -26.79 -14.38
N GLY A 87 -11.77 -27.26 -14.45
CA GLY A 87 -12.55 -27.69 -13.29
C GLY A 87 -13.61 -26.69 -12.83
N SER A 88 -14.38 -27.09 -11.82
CA SER A 88 -15.43 -26.29 -11.20
C SER A 88 -15.43 -26.46 -9.69
N ASN A 89 -15.72 -25.38 -8.99
CA ASN A 89 -15.95 -25.37 -7.55
C ASN A 89 -17.07 -24.37 -7.24
N ALA A 90 -17.99 -24.74 -6.34
CA ALA A 90 -19.08 -23.86 -5.94
C ALA A 90 -18.59 -22.58 -5.24
N ALA A 91 -17.39 -22.59 -4.67
CA ALA A 91 -16.81 -21.43 -4.00
C ALA A 91 -16.01 -20.50 -4.94
N VAL A 92 -15.62 -20.94 -6.15
CA VAL A 92 -14.81 -20.16 -7.10
C VAL A 92 -15.64 -19.80 -8.31
N ALA A 93 -15.90 -18.51 -8.50
CA ALA A 93 -16.64 -18.00 -9.65
C ALA A 93 -15.77 -17.81 -10.88
N ALA A 94 -14.50 -17.37 -10.70
CA ALA A 94 -13.55 -17.16 -11.78
C ALA A 94 -12.11 -17.23 -11.27
N VAL A 95 -11.18 -17.50 -12.19
CA VAL A 95 -9.73 -17.45 -11.94
C VAL A 95 -9.10 -16.49 -12.96
N ARG A 96 -8.23 -15.61 -12.48
CA ARG A 96 -7.50 -14.63 -13.30
C ARG A 96 -6.02 -14.67 -12.95
N GLN A 97 -5.17 -14.33 -13.91
CA GLN A 97 -3.73 -14.19 -13.66
C GLN A 97 -3.18 -12.96 -14.35
N GLY A 98 -2.10 -12.42 -13.82
CA GLY A 98 -1.40 -11.26 -14.36
C GLY A 98 0.00 -11.11 -13.79
N GLN A 99 0.84 -10.35 -14.48
CA GLN A 99 2.18 -10.03 -14.00
C GLN A 99 2.12 -8.92 -12.95
N LEU A 100 2.70 -9.14 -11.78
CA LEU A 100 2.78 -8.15 -10.70
C LEU A 100 4.02 -7.24 -10.85
N ASN A 101 5.17 -7.86 -11.15
CA ASN A 101 6.45 -7.21 -11.45
C ASN A 101 7.34 -8.19 -12.23
N GLU A 102 8.58 -7.81 -12.56
CA GLU A 102 9.49 -8.65 -13.39
C GLU A 102 9.75 -10.07 -12.86
N GLY A 103 9.55 -10.33 -11.58
CA GLY A 103 9.81 -11.64 -10.98
C GLY A 103 8.63 -12.24 -10.23
N THR A 104 7.43 -11.65 -10.30
CA THR A 104 6.28 -12.11 -9.53
C THR A 104 5.01 -12.11 -10.37
N ALA A 105 4.37 -13.26 -10.51
CA ALA A 105 3.04 -13.39 -11.08
C ALA A 105 1.97 -13.44 -10.00
N ARG A 106 0.76 -12.99 -10.31
CA ARG A 106 -0.39 -13.04 -9.42
C ARG A 106 -1.50 -13.89 -10.02
N VAL A 107 -2.06 -14.79 -9.22
CA VAL A 107 -3.29 -15.52 -9.50
C VAL A 107 -4.38 -15.04 -8.55
N VAL A 108 -5.57 -14.76 -9.07
CA VAL A 108 -6.73 -14.31 -8.30
C VAL A 108 -7.89 -15.27 -8.53
N LEU A 109 -8.42 -15.82 -7.46
CA LEU A 109 -9.66 -16.58 -7.45
C LEU A 109 -10.78 -15.67 -6.97
N ASP A 110 -11.76 -15.39 -7.82
CA ASP A 110 -12.99 -14.72 -7.44
C ASP A 110 -13.88 -15.72 -6.70
N LEU A 111 -14.28 -15.39 -5.47
CA LEU A 111 -15.01 -16.29 -4.59
C LEU A 111 -16.51 -16.01 -4.63
N ALA A 112 -17.29 -16.99 -5.07
CA ALA A 112 -18.77 -16.95 -5.03
C ALA A 112 -19.29 -17.10 -3.57
N LEU A 113 -18.58 -17.88 -2.75
CA LEU A 113 -18.90 -18.13 -1.34
C LEU A 113 -17.69 -17.76 -0.47
N PRO A 114 -17.92 -17.39 0.82
CA PRO A 114 -16.81 -17.10 1.73
C PRO A 114 -15.96 -18.35 1.93
N ALA A 115 -14.68 -18.26 1.56
CA ALA A 115 -13.72 -19.32 1.73
C ALA A 115 -12.34 -18.76 2.14
N THR A 116 -11.60 -19.53 2.90
CA THR A 116 -10.22 -19.20 3.31
C THR A 116 -9.25 -20.22 2.74
N LEU A 117 -7.97 -19.86 2.75
CA LEU A 117 -6.90 -20.76 2.37
C LEU A 117 -6.68 -21.80 3.48
N GLY A 118 -6.77 -23.07 3.13
CA GLY A 118 -6.28 -24.17 3.94
C GLY A 118 -4.91 -24.63 3.47
N ASN A 119 -4.44 -25.77 3.95
CA ASN A 119 -3.14 -26.38 3.70
C ASN A 119 -2.51 -26.03 2.34
N ALA A 120 -1.57 -25.10 2.32
CA ALA A 120 -0.87 -24.70 1.12
C ALA A 120 0.56 -25.25 1.13
N ARG A 121 1.02 -25.75 -0.03
CA ARG A 121 2.34 -26.37 -0.19
C ARG A 121 2.86 -26.13 -1.59
N ILE A 122 4.11 -25.69 -1.70
CA ILE A 122 4.87 -25.77 -2.94
C ILE A 122 5.50 -27.16 -3.01
N ALA A 123 5.39 -27.81 -4.18
CA ALA A 123 5.97 -29.13 -4.41
C ALA A 123 7.52 -29.08 -4.28
N PRO A 124 8.17 -30.21 -3.94
CA PRO A 124 9.63 -30.23 -3.78
C PRO A 124 10.41 -29.80 -5.01
N ASP A 125 9.88 -29.97 -6.20
CA ASP A 125 10.48 -29.53 -7.47
C ASP A 125 10.24 -28.06 -7.79
N GLY A 126 9.48 -27.34 -6.95
CA GLY A 126 9.11 -25.95 -7.16
C GLY A 126 8.12 -25.71 -8.30
N LYS A 127 7.62 -26.77 -8.99
CA LYS A 127 6.82 -26.64 -10.22
C LYS A 127 5.31 -26.66 -10.02
N SER A 128 4.85 -26.73 -8.78
CA SER A 128 3.44 -26.54 -8.46
C SER A 128 3.21 -26.03 -7.07
N LEU A 129 2.15 -25.23 -6.92
CA LEU A 129 1.59 -24.79 -5.64
C LEU A 129 0.21 -25.44 -5.50
N SER A 130 -0.01 -26.22 -4.45
CA SER A 130 -1.31 -26.81 -4.15
C SER A 130 -1.84 -26.30 -2.82
N PHE A 131 -3.14 -26.03 -2.74
CA PHE A 131 -3.81 -25.60 -1.51
C PHE A 131 -5.27 -26.03 -1.51
N SER A 132 -5.91 -26.01 -0.34
CA SER A 132 -7.35 -26.22 -0.21
C SER A 132 -8.09 -24.90 0.04
N LEU A 133 -9.34 -24.82 -0.42
CA LEU A 133 -10.29 -23.77 -0.08
C LEU A 133 -11.25 -24.29 0.98
N GLN A 134 -11.23 -23.67 2.13
CA GLN A 134 -12.12 -24.01 3.25
C GLN A 134 -13.29 -23.03 3.29
N GLY A 135 -14.50 -23.54 3.04
CA GLY A 135 -15.73 -22.77 3.21
C GLY A 135 -15.88 -22.32 4.67
N VAL A 136 -16.17 -21.05 4.88
CA VAL A 136 -16.31 -20.45 6.22
C VAL A 136 -17.53 -19.56 6.30
N SER A 137 -17.94 -19.17 7.51
CA SER A 137 -18.97 -18.14 7.68
C SER A 137 -18.48 -16.76 7.27
N ASP A 138 -19.38 -15.85 6.95
CA ASP A 138 -19.04 -14.45 6.64
C ASP A 138 -18.23 -13.76 7.74
N ASN A 139 -18.51 -14.10 8.99
CA ASN A 139 -17.78 -13.54 10.12
C ASN A 139 -16.34 -14.09 10.19
N ALA A 140 -16.15 -15.38 9.96
CA ALA A 140 -14.84 -16.00 9.91
C ALA A 140 -14.03 -15.48 8.70
N PHE A 141 -14.67 -15.27 7.54
CA PHE A 141 -14.04 -14.65 6.39
C PHE A 141 -13.55 -13.22 6.70
N ARG A 142 -14.41 -12.39 7.31
CA ARG A 142 -14.02 -11.04 7.76
C ARG A 142 -12.89 -11.05 8.79
N THR A 143 -12.85 -12.03 9.66
CA THR A 143 -11.74 -12.21 10.61
C THR A 143 -10.46 -12.56 9.86
N ALA A 144 -10.53 -13.47 8.90
CA ALA A 144 -9.40 -13.91 8.09
C ALA A 144 -8.81 -12.79 7.19
N LEU A 145 -9.63 -11.85 6.70
CA LEU A 145 -9.16 -10.64 6.01
C LEU A 145 -8.13 -9.85 6.83
N GLY A 146 -8.26 -9.84 8.15
CA GLY A 146 -7.36 -9.12 9.06
C GLY A 146 -6.03 -9.81 9.30
N LEU A 147 -5.83 -11.03 8.82
CA LEU A 147 -4.61 -11.80 9.04
C LEU A 147 -3.47 -11.36 8.09
N GLY A 148 -3.80 -10.65 7.01
CA GLY A 148 -2.82 -10.19 6.02
C GLY A 148 -2.30 -11.33 5.15
N ARG A 149 -1.02 -11.25 4.75
CA ARG A 149 -0.37 -12.22 3.87
C ARG A 149 0.15 -13.44 4.62
N THR A 150 -0.17 -14.62 4.11
CA THR A 150 0.46 -15.88 4.51
C THR A 150 1.56 -16.22 3.49
N GLN A 151 2.78 -16.49 3.97
CA GLN A 151 3.93 -16.82 3.12
C GLN A 151 4.10 -18.33 3.01
N PHE A 152 4.54 -18.79 1.85
CA PHE A 152 4.89 -20.19 1.56
C PHE A 152 6.24 -20.20 0.86
N ASP A 153 7.25 -20.75 1.52
CA ASP A 153 8.58 -20.87 0.95
C ASP A 153 8.69 -22.17 0.13
N ALA A 154 9.37 -22.09 -0.99
CA ALA A 154 9.75 -23.30 -1.72
C ALA A 154 10.76 -24.09 -0.88
N PRO A 155 10.72 -25.45 -0.88
CA PRO A 155 11.74 -26.26 -0.23
C PRO A 155 13.12 -25.85 -0.74
N ALA A 156 14.06 -25.62 0.19
CA ALA A 156 15.41 -25.17 -0.13
C ALA A 156 16.13 -26.23 -1.00
N HIS A 157 16.09 -26.04 -2.29
CA HIS A 157 17.07 -26.71 -3.15
C HIS A 157 18.40 -25.98 -2.98
N MET A 158 19.43 -26.69 -2.54
CA MET A 158 20.80 -26.19 -2.48
C MET A 158 21.33 -25.95 -3.91
N SER A 159 20.84 -24.92 -4.56
CA SER A 159 21.51 -24.30 -5.69
C SER A 159 22.23 -23.06 -5.14
N VAL A 160 23.55 -23.18 -5.01
CA VAL A 160 24.43 -22.03 -4.79
C VAL A 160 24.33 -21.16 -6.05
N ARG A 161 23.34 -20.29 -6.10
CA ARG A 161 23.32 -19.18 -7.05
C ARG A 161 23.90 -17.96 -6.36
N PRO A 162 24.82 -17.21 -7.00
CA PRO A 162 25.32 -15.96 -6.44
C PRO A 162 24.12 -15.03 -6.25
N ARG A 163 24.06 -14.39 -5.09
CA ARG A 163 23.12 -13.31 -4.81
C ARG A 163 23.23 -12.25 -5.91
N GLN A 164 22.43 -12.34 -6.94
CA GLN A 164 22.20 -11.21 -7.84
C GLN A 164 21.49 -10.13 -7.02
N ARG A 165 22.07 -8.95 -7.03
CA ARG A 165 21.45 -7.74 -6.47
C ARG A 165 20.08 -7.61 -7.12
N VAL A 166 19.04 -7.64 -6.31
CA VAL A 166 17.67 -7.33 -6.74
C VAL A 166 17.71 -5.89 -7.25
N HIS A 167 17.68 -5.71 -8.54
CA HIS A 167 17.41 -4.41 -9.13
C HIS A 167 15.92 -4.15 -8.93
N SER A 168 15.59 -3.34 -7.92
CA SER A 168 14.24 -2.79 -7.80
C SER A 168 13.98 -1.95 -9.03
N ILE A 169 13.03 -2.35 -9.88
CA ILE A 169 12.52 -1.47 -10.91
C ILE A 169 11.62 -0.49 -10.23
N THR A 170 12.14 0.71 -10.07
CA THR A 170 11.34 1.86 -9.68
C THR A 170 10.49 2.23 -10.89
N VAL A 171 9.19 1.90 -10.86
CA VAL A 171 8.23 2.54 -11.77
C VAL A 171 8.38 4.04 -11.57
N PRO A 172 8.65 4.85 -12.61
CA PRO A 172 8.78 6.27 -12.43
C PRO A 172 7.42 6.85 -12.06
N ILE A 173 7.16 6.96 -10.77
CA ILE A 173 6.15 7.88 -10.27
C ILE A 173 6.64 9.28 -10.63
N PRO A 174 5.77 10.18 -11.16
CA PRO A 174 6.17 11.55 -11.46
C PRO A 174 6.99 12.09 -10.30
N ARG A 175 8.18 12.63 -10.63
CA ARG A 175 9.11 13.13 -9.61
C ARG A 175 8.34 14.04 -8.68
N ALA A 176 8.27 13.67 -7.41
CA ALA A 176 7.87 14.58 -6.36
C ALA A 176 8.70 15.86 -6.53
N ALA A 177 8.04 17.00 -6.45
CA ALA A 177 8.68 18.30 -6.47
C ALA A 177 9.91 18.27 -5.54
N LYS A 178 10.97 18.99 -5.91
CA LYS A 178 12.30 18.99 -5.31
C LYS A 178 12.28 18.68 -3.81
N GLY A 179 12.74 17.48 -3.49
CA GLY A 179 13.22 17.00 -2.22
C GLY A 179 12.64 17.56 -0.92
N VAL A 180 11.43 17.13 -0.51
CA VAL A 180 11.05 17.21 0.90
C VAL A 180 12.03 16.33 1.68
N ALA A 181 12.78 16.93 2.60
CA ALA A 181 13.65 16.21 3.51
C ALA A 181 12.83 15.21 4.32
N LEU A 182 13.29 13.96 4.39
CA LEU A 182 12.60 12.96 5.18
C LEU A 182 12.70 13.32 6.66
N PRO A 183 11.59 13.23 7.41
CA PRO A 183 11.60 13.48 8.84
C PRO A 183 12.42 12.41 9.58
N PRO A 184 12.89 12.71 10.79
CA PRO A 184 13.56 11.74 11.64
C PRO A 184 12.60 10.62 12.05
N ILE A 185 13.16 9.41 12.17
CA ILE A 185 12.46 8.27 12.76
C ILE A 185 12.85 8.22 14.23
N GLU A 186 11.85 8.28 15.11
CA GLU A 186 12.01 8.24 16.55
C GLU A 186 11.63 6.88 17.14
N GLY A 187 12.07 6.60 18.37
CA GLY A 187 11.81 5.35 19.08
C GLY A 187 12.96 4.35 19.00
N PRO A 188 12.69 3.04 19.10
CA PRO A 188 13.73 2.02 19.11
C PRO A 188 14.58 2.01 17.84
N ARG A 189 15.90 1.82 17.98
CA ARG A 189 16.84 1.74 16.84
C ARG A 189 16.76 0.42 16.06
N ASP A 190 16.02 -0.54 16.57
CA ASP A 190 15.79 -1.83 15.93
C ASP A 190 14.95 -1.67 14.66
N GLY A 191 15.58 -1.81 13.50
CA GLY A 191 14.95 -1.67 12.18
C GLY A 191 13.87 -2.73 11.88
N ALA A 192 13.84 -3.84 12.62
CA ALA A 192 12.83 -4.88 12.47
C ALA A 192 11.47 -4.48 13.09
N ARG A 193 11.45 -3.47 13.96
CA ARG A 193 10.20 -2.98 14.54
C ARG A 193 9.37 -2.22 13.51
N PRO A 194 8.04 -2.39 13.56
CA PRO A 194 7.13 -1.67 12.65
C PRO A 194 7.33 -0.16 12.71
N LEU A 195 7.19 0.50 11.57
CA LEU A 195 7.23 1.96 11.45
C LEU A 195 5.83 2.51 11.21
N VAL A 196 5.40 3.44 12.06
CA VAL A 196 4.15 4.18 11.91
C VAL A 196 4.47 5.61 11.54
N VAL A 197 3.83 6.12 10.49
CA VAL A 197 3.91 7.54 10.14
C VAL A 197 2.61 8.21 10.53
N ILE A 198 2.72 9.25 11.37
CA ILE A 198 1.60 10.09 11.78
C ILE A 198 1.67 11.38 10.97
N ASP A 199 0.59 11.66 10.27
CA ASP A 199 0.43 12.88 9.49
C ASP A 199 -0.43 13.88 10.27
N ALA A 200 0.09 15.05 10.53
CA ALA A 200 -0.70 16.15 11.08
C ALA A 200 -1.37 16.90 9.92
N GLY A 201 -2.68 16.80 9.79
CA GLY A 201 -3.43 17.45 8.71
C GLY A 201 -3.18 18.97 8.64
N HIS A 202 -3.29 19.56 7.45
CA HIS A 202 -3.11 20.99 7.19
C HIS A 202 -1.68 21.49 7.49
N GLY A 203 -1.52 22.80 7.72
CA GLY A 203 -0.23 23.42 8.07
C GLY A 203 0.14 24.60 7.18
N GLY A 204 1.02 25.46 7.66
CA GLY A 204 1.45 26.67 6.95
C GLY A 204 0.29 27.61 6.64
N HIS A 205 0.08 27.89 5.36
CA HIS A 205 -1.01 28.76 4.89
C HIS A 205 -2.39 28.08 4.88
N ASP A 206 -2.46 26.75 5.01
CA ASP A 206 -3.70 26.00 5.14
C ASP A 206 -4.08 25.86 6.62
N PRO A 207 -5.05 26.64 7.14
CA PRO A 207 -5.44 26.58 8.54
C PRO A 207 -6.29 25.35 8.88
N GLY A 208 -6.85 24.64 7.88
CA GLY A 208 -7.95 23.71 8.06
C GLY A 208 -9.23 24.39 8.52
N ALA A 209 -10.07 23.69 9.23
CA ALA A 209 -11.26 24.27 9.86
C ALA A 209 -10.85 25.26 10.98
N ILE A 210 -11.67 26.30 11.14
CA ILE A 210 -11.47 27.33 12.17
C ILE A 210 -12.71 27.34 13.07
N ASN A 211 -12.47 27.20 14.37
CA ASN A 211 -13.57 27.35 15.34
C ASN A 211 -14.10 28.78 15.32
N PRO A 212 -15.39 29.00 15.03
CA PRO A 212 -15.94 30.34 14.84
C PRO A 212 -16.00 31.16 16.13
N GLN A 213 -15.97 30.53 17.30
CA GLN A 213 -16.09 31.20 18.59
C GLN A 213 -14.72 31.55 19.20
N THR A 214 -13.74 30.64 19.00
CA THR A 214 -12.42 30.80 19.68
C THR A 214 -11.31 31.13 18.70
N GLY A 215 -11.52 31.07 17.38
CA GLY A 215 -10.50 31.30 16.36
C GLY A 215 -9.43 30.20 16.30
N LYS A 216 -9.59 29.10 17.06
CA LYS A 216 -8.63 27.97 17.01
C LYS A 216 -8.65 27.32 15.64
N ARG A 217 -7.46 27.03 15.12
CA ARG A 217 -7.27 26.45 13.79
C ARG A 217 -7.00 24.95 13.90
N GLU A 218 -7.55 24.19 13.00
CA GLU A 218 -7.37 22.75 12.93
C GLU A 218 -5.89 22.35 12.85
N LYS A 219 -5.09 23.04 12.02
CA LYS A 219 -3.67 22.76 11.86
C LYS A 219 -2.87 22.77 13.17
N ASP A 220 -3.24 23.63 14.13
CA ASP A 220 -2.56 23.73 15.41
C ASP A 220 -2.98 22.57 16.34
N VAL A 221 -4.25 22.19 16.28
CA VAL A 221 -4.81 21.07 17.04
C VAL A 221 -4.26 19.73 16.54
N THR A 222 -4.27 19.53 15.24
CA THR A 222 -3.77 18.28 14.63
C THR A 222 -2.28 18.07 14.88
N LEU A 223 -1.48 19.15 14.83
CA LEU A 223 -0.05 19.09 15.16
C LEU A 223 0.17 18.69 16.62
N ALA A 224 -0.57 19.31 17.54
CA ALA A 224 -0.44 19.00 18.96
C ALA A 224 -0.85 17.54 19.28
N ILE A 225 -1.90 17.04 18.64
CA ILE A 225 -2.35 15.64 18.79
C ILE A 225 -1.32 14.68 18.16
N ALA A 226 -0.82 14.96 16.96
CA ALA A 226 0.19 14.13 16.29
C ALA A 226 1.48 14.02 17.14
N GLN A 227 1.94 15.12 17.72
CA GLN A 227 3.06 15.13 18.64
C GLN A 227 2.78 14.30 19.90
N ALA A 228 1.59 14.43 20.49
CA ALA A 228 1.22 13.64 21.65
C ALA A 228 1.17 12.13 21.35
N ILE A 229 0.69 11.74 20.15
CA ILE A 229 0.68 10.34 19.70
C ILE A 229 2.12 9.84 19.54
N ARG A 230 3.00 10.61 18.88
CA ARG A 230 4.42 10.28 18.74
C ARG A 230 5.06 10.06 20.11
N ASP A 231 4.88 10.98 21.04
CA ASP A 231 5.50 10.92 22.36
C ASP A 231 5.05 9.68 23.14
N GLU A 232 3.76 9.33 23.07
CA GLU A 232 3.24 8.12 23.70
C GLU A 232 3.81 6.84 23.05
N LEU A 233 3.94 6.78 21.71
CA LEU A 233 4.54 5.67 20.99
C LEU A 233 6.03 5.50 21.29
N VAL A 234 6.77 6.61 21.35
CA VAL A 234 8.21 6.63 21.71
C VAL A 234 8.39 6.12 23.14
N LYS A 235 7.57 6.59 24.07
CA LYS A 235 7.56 6.15 25.47
C LYS A 235 7.27 4.66 25.61
N ALA A 236 6.30 4.14 24.85
CA ALA A 236 5.95 2.72 24.85
C ALA A 236 7.06 1.83 24.26
N GLY A 237 7.87 2.36 23.33
CA GLY A 237 9.04 1.72 22.75
C GLY A 237 8.77 0.44 21.96
N ARG A 238 7.54 0.23 21.47
CA ARG A 238 7.14 -0.99 20.76
C ARG A 238 7.23 -0.83 19.24
N VAL A 239 7.08 0.38 18.73
CA VAL A 239 7.14 0.72 17.31
C VAL A 239 8.08 1.90 17.10
N ARG A 240 8.51 2.10 15.88
CA ARG A 240 9.19 3.31 15.41
C ARG A 240 8.12 4.28 14.91
N VAL A 241 8.36 5.57 15.01
CA VAL A 241 7.41 6.60 14.60
C VAL A 241 8.11 7.73 13.87
N ALA A 242 7.45 8.31 12.86
CA ALA A 242 7.85 9.57 12.25
C ALA A 242 6.62 10.45 12.06
N LEU A 243 6.81 11.77 12.12
CA LEU A 243 5.77 12.75 11.78
C LEU A 243 6.00 13.26 10.36
N THR A 244 4.95 13.48 9.57
CA THR A 244 5.10 14.14 8.26
C THR A 244 5.56 15.59 8.43
N ARG A 245 5.08 16.26 9.46
CA ARG A 245 5.53 17.57 9.93
C ARG A 245 5.52 17.63 11.45
N ASP A 246 6.48 18.32 12.01
CA ASP A 246 6.62 18.60 13.46
C ASP A 246 6.58 20.11 13.76
N ASP A 247 6.38 20.92 12.73
CA ASP A 247 6.23 22.38 12.76
C ASP A 247 5.00 22.84 11.93
N ASP A 248 4.78 24.18 11.87
CA ASP A 248 3.69 24.78 11.08
C ASP A 248 4.10 24.98 9.61
N ARG A 249 4.47 23.90 8.90
CA ARG A 249 4.71 23.91 7.44
C ARG A 249 3.56 23.28 6.68
N PHE A 250 3.36 23.75 5.46
CA PHE A 250 2.42 23.12 4.52
C PHE A 250 3.11 21.97 3.77
N LEU A 251 2.37 20.87 3.59
CA LEU A 251 2.74 19.74 2.74
C LEU A 251 1.57 19.44 1.82
N VAL A 252 1.83 19.28 0.52
CA VAL A 252 0.80 18.80 -0.41
C VAL A 252 0.43 17.35 -0.09
N LEU A 253 -0.80 16.94 -0.43
CA LEU A 253 -1.31 15.62 -0.03
C LEU A 253 -0.43 14.47 -0.53
N GLN A 254 0.13 14.58 -1.75
CA GLN A 254 1.04 13.57 -2.30
C GLN A 254 2.36 13.47 -1.55
N GLU A 255 2.86 14.57 -0.98
CA GLU A 255 4.09 14.56 -0.17
C GLU A 255 3.87 13.82 1.15
N ARG A 256 2.68 13.97 1.77
CA ARG A 256 2.35 13.33 3.05
C ARG A 256 2.46 11.81 2.96
N TYR A 257 1.69 11.16 2.10
CA TYR A 257 1.82 9.72 1.93
C TYR A 257 3.13 9.32 1.21
N GLY A 258 3.70 10.21 0.40
CA GLY A 258 5.00 10.01 -0.25
C GLY A 258 6.15 9.91 0.75
N ILE A 259 6.15 10.70 1.83
CA ILE A 259 7.08 10.59 2.96
C ILE A 259 6.96 9.21 3.60
N ALA A 260 5.74 8.79 3.94
CA ALA A 260 5.50 7.50 4.57
C ALA A 260 5.96 6.33 3.70
N ARG A 261 5.70 6.38 2.39
CA ARG A 261 6.18 5.37 1.43
C ARG A 261 7.70 5.34 1.31
N LYS A 262 8.37 6.50 1.23
CA LYS A 262 9.84 6.57 1.18
C LYS A 262 10.50 6.02 2.44
N LEU A 263 9.84 6.14 3.58
CA LEU A 263 10.28 5.57 4.86
C LEU A 263 9.93 4.08 4.99
N ASN A 264 9.20 3.49 4.04
CA ASN A 264 8.65 2.13 4.11
C ASN A 264 7.80 1.92 5.37
N ALA A 265 6.84 2.82 5.61
CA ALA A 265 5.95 2.74 6.76
C ALA A 265 5.02 1.51 6.68
N ASP A 266 4.81 0.87 7.81
CA ASP A 266 3.86 -0.25 7.95
C ASP A 266 2.42 0.22 8.16
N LEU A 267 2.22 1.48 8.58
CA LEU A 267 0.92 2.10 8.80
C LEU A 267 1.05 3.62 8.69
N PHE A 268 0.06 4.24 8.06
CA PHE A 268 -0.08 5.68 7.95
C PHE A 268 -1.39 6.14 8.61
N ILE A 269 -1.31 7.15 9.47
CA ILE A 269 -2.47 7.74 10.16
C ILE A 269 -2.46 9.26 9.95
N SER A 270 -3.41 9.78 9.19
CA SER A 270 -3.62 11.22 9.04
C SER A 270 -4.60 11.70 10.10
N VAL A 271 -4.19 12.66 10.90
CA VAL A 271 -4.92 13.19 12.06
C VAL A 271 -5.58 14.50 11.69
N HIS A 272 -6.89 14.56 11.86
CA HIS A 272 -7.75 15.70 11.55
C HIS A 272 -8.68 16.07 12.70
N ALA A 273 -9.29 17.26 12.63
CA ALA A 273 -10.24 17.78 13.61
C ALA A 273 -11.23 18.76 12.94
N ASP A 274 -11.86 18.29 11.87
CA ASP A 274 -12.62 19.09 10.92
C ASP A 274 -13.84 19.82 11.49
N SER A 275 -14.54 20.54 10.64
CA SER A 275 -15.81 21.19 10.93
C SER A 275 -16.98 20.35 10.42
N ALA A 276 -17.96 20.06 11.26
CA ALA A 276 -19.22 19.48 10.84
C ALA A 276 -20.24 20.58 10.47
N GLU A 277 -21.13 20.28 9.49
CA GLU A 277 -22.23 21.20 9.15
C GLU A 277 -23.27 21.32 10.27
N ASN A 278 -23.36 20.29 11.10
CA ASN A 278 -24.26 20.27 12.26
C ASN A 278 -23.45 20.51 13.53
N ASP A 279 -23.71 21.59 14.22
CA ASP A 279 -23.04 22.00 15.47
C ASP A 279 -23.19 20.95 16.59
N THR A 280 -24.20 20.08 16.50
CA THR A 280 -24.43 18.99 17.46
C THR A 280 -23.59 17.75 17.14
N ALA A 281 -22.99 17.66 15.94
CA ALA A 281 -22.11 16.56 15.59
C ALA A 281 -20.86 16.59 16.47
N ARG A 282 -20.55 15.48 17.15
CA ARG A 282 -19.43 15.36 18.07
C ARG A 282 -18.88 13.93 18.06
N GLY A 283 -17.64 13.80 18.49
CA GLY A 283 -16.96 12.52 18.64
C GLY A 283 -16.18 12.10 17.40
N ALA A 284 -15.26 11.19 17.60
CA ALA A 284 -14.30 10.75 16.59
C ALA A 284 -14.92 9.88 15.49
N THR A 285 -14.31 9.95 14.30
CA THR A 285 -14.66 9.16 13.12
C THR A 285 -13.38 8.70 12.41
N VAL A 286 -13.37 7.50 11.88
CA VAL A 286 -12.24 6.97 11.09
C VAL A 286 -12.67 6.80 9.64
N TYR A 287 -11.90 7.36 8.74
CA TYR A 287 -12.11 7.22 7.30
C TYR A 287 -11.09 6.30 6.69
N THR A 288 -11.54 5.44 5.78
CA THR A 288 -10.68 4.62 4.92
C THR A 288 -10.93 4.93 3.46
N LEU A 289 -9.95 4.66 2.62
CA LEU A 289 -10.03 4.92 1.19
C LEU A 289 -11.12 4.07 0.53
N SER A 290 -11.93 4.69 -0.32
CA SER A 290 -12.86 4.05 -1.24
C SER A 290 -13.11 4.97 -2.43
N GLU A 291 -13.38 4.41 -3.60
CA GLU A 291 -13.79 5.19 -4.77
C GLU A 291 -15.15 5.86 -4.56
N THR A 292 -16.04 5.20 -3.80
CA THR A 292 -17.38 5.69 -3.49
C THR A 292 -17.47 6.07 -2.01
N ALA A 293 -17.97 7.25 -1.73
CA ALA A 293 -18.21 7.69 -0.36
C ALA A 293 -19.38 6.91 0.28
N SER A 294 -19.26 6.63 1.59
CA SER A 294 -20.27 5.92 2.36
C SER A 294 -21.57 6.70 2.52
N ASP A 295 -21.46 8.00 2.54
CA ASP A 295 -22.60 8.93 2.71
C ASP A 295 -22.21 10.33 2.24
N ARG A 296 -23.19 11.26 2.30
CA ARG A 296 -23.05 12.62 1.81
C ARG A 296 -22.03 13.44 2.62
N GLU A 297 -21.92 13.20 3.92
CA GLU A 297 -20.95 13.86 4.80
C GLU A 297 -19.52 13.41 4.45
N ALA A 298 -19.29 12.11 4.23
CA ALA A 298 -18.01 11.58 3.79
C ALA A 298 -17.60 12.12 2.40
N ALA A 299 -18.55 12.24 1.47
CA ALA A 299 -18.27 12.85 0.16
C ALA A 299 -17.85 14.32 0.27
N ARG A 300 -18.49 15.08 1.14
CA ARG A 300 -18.17 16.51 1.37
C ARG A 300 -16.83 16.68 2.06
N LEU A 301 -16.55 15.87 3.07
CA LEU A 301 -15.23 15.85 3.72
C LEU A 301 -14.14 15.59 2.69
N ALA A 302 -14.25 14.54 1.88
CA ALA A 302 -13.28 14.25 0.84
C ALA A 302 -13.12 15.38 -0.17
N ALA A 303 -14.22 16.02 -0.57
CA ALA A 303 -14.17 17.16 -1.49
C ALA A 303 -13.44 18.38 -0.88
N ARG A 304 -13.54 18.59 0.43
CA ARG A 304 -12.86 19.68 1.13
C ARG A 304 -11.39 19.38 1.30
N GLU A 305 -11.04 18.20 1.83
CA GLU A 305 -9.67 17.79 2.06
C GLU A 305 -8.86 17.73 0.75
N ASN A 306 -9.44 17.21 -0.32
CA ASN A 306 -8.77 17.15 -1.61
C ASN A 306 -8.55 18.54 -2.26
N LYS A 307 -9.25 19.59 -1.83
CA LYS A 307 -9.05 20.95 -2.34
C LYS A 307 -7.77 21.63 -1.83
N ALA A 308 -7.18 21.16 -0.76
CA ALA A 308 -5.95 21.73 -0.20
C ALA A 308 -4.83 21.84 -1.26
N ASP A 309 -4.70 20.86 -2.15
CA ASP A 309 -3.71 20.89 -3.23
C ASP A 309 -4.09 21.83 -4.39
N ILE A 310 -5.38 22.02 -4.69
CA ILE A 310 -5.84 22.88 -5.78
C ILE A 310 -5.51 24.34 -5.50
N ILE A 311 -5.61 24.77 -4.25
CA ILE A 311 -5.29 26.14 -3.81
C ILE A 311 -3.81 26.46 -4.07
N ASN A 312 -2.95 25.44 -4.16
CA ASN A 312 -1.52 25.57 -4.43
C ASN A 312 -1.13 25.42 -5.91
N GLY A 313 -2.09 25.37 -6.84
CA GLY A 313 -1.81 25.28 -8.27
C GLY A 313 -1.31 23.91 -8.72
N VAL A 314 -1.48 22.88 -7.94
CA VAL A 314 -1.17 21.49 -8.33
C VAL A 314 -2.30 20.99 -9.23
N ASN A 315 -1.99 20.82 -10.53
CA ASN A 315 -2.95 20.26 -11.49
C ASN A 315 -3.04 18.74 -11.32
N LEU A 316 -4.14 18.24 -10.77
CA LEU A 316 -4.42 16.82 -10.59
C LEU A 316 -4.89 16.10 -11.86
N GLY A 317 -4.99 16.81 -13.00
CA GLY A 317 -5.47 16.32 -14.28
C GLY A 317 -4.38 15.80 -15.21
N GLY A 318 -3.88 14.61 -15.01
CA GLY A 318 -2.92 14.01 -15.92
C GLY A 318 -2.34 12.68 -15.45
N GLN A 319 -3.14 11.65 -15.35
CA GLN A 319 -2.62 10.28 -15.24
C GLN A 319 -3.17 9.43 -16.38
N SER A 320 -2.27 9.04 -17.29
CA SER A 320 -2.56 8.04 -18.30
C SER A 320 -2.76 6.68 -17.65
N SER A 321 -3.93 6.11 -17.89
CA SER A 321 -4.26 4.72 -17.57
C SER A 321 -3.62 3.83 -18.62
N ASP A 322 -2.75 2.86 -18.25
CA ASP A 322 -2.68 1.60 -18.97
C ASP A 322 -1.88 0.54 -18.19
N VAL A 323 -2.39 -0.68 -18.16
CA VAL A 323 -1.81 -1.97 -17.71
C VAL A 323 -1.27 -2.04 -16.27
N SER A 324 -0.66 -0.99 -15.72
CA SER A 324 -0.29 -0.89 -14.31
C SER A 324 -1.49 -0.80 -13.36
N SER A 325 -2.68 -0.43 -13.85
CA SER A 325 -3.85 -0.11 -13.05
C SER A 325 -4.41 -1.31 -12.27
N ILE A 326 -4.43 -2.51 -12.86
CA ILE A 326 -5.00 -3.71 -12.20
C ILE A 326 -4.15 -4.15 -11.00
N LEU A 327 -2.82 -4.05 -11.11
CA LEU A 327 -1.90 -4.46 -10.06
C LEU A 327 -1.88 -3.47 -8.89
N ILE A 328 -1.89 -2.18 -9.23
CA ILE A 328 -2.05 -1.09 -8.26
C ILE A 328 -3.39 -1.25 -7.53
N ASP A 329 -4.48 -1.54 -8.26
CA ASP A 329 -5.82 -1.77 -7.71
C ASP A 329 -5.84 -2.92 -6.68
N LEU A 330 -5.19 -4.05 -6.97
CA LEU A 330 -5.18 -5.20 -6.06
C LEU A 330 -4.34 -4.95 -4.79
N THR A 331 -3.17 -4.34 -4.92
CA THR A 331 -2.34 -3.95 -3.78
C THR A 331 -3.05 -2.90 -2.92
N GLN A 332 -3.70 -1.95 -3.58
CA GLN A 332 -4.50 -0.94 -2.90
C GLN A 332 -5.67 -1.53 -2.13
N ARG A 333 -6.35 -2.55 -2.68
CA ARG A 333 -7.44 -3.25 -1.98
C ARG A 333 -6.99 -4.05 -0.76
N GLU A 334 -5.81 -4.66 -0.81
CA GLU A 334 -5.21 -5.27 0.38
C GLU A 334 -4.96 -4.22 1.47
N SER A 335 -4.32 -3.12 1.11
CA SER A 335 -4.08 -2.00 2.02
C SER A 335 -5.39 -1.44 2.59
N MET A 336 -6.46 -1.31 1.76
CA MET A 336 -7.80 -0.88 2.19
C MET A 336 -8.43 -1.85 3.19
N ASN A 337 -8.28 -3.17 3.01
CA ASN A 337 -8.79 -4.18 3.95
C ASN A 337 -8.08 -4.08 5.31
N ILE A 338 -6.75 -3.95 5.31
CA ILE A 338 -5.97 -3.76 6.54
C ILE A 338 -6.38 -2.44 7.21
N SER A 339 -6.57 -1.38 6.44
CA SER A 339 -7.04 -0.07 6.93
C SER A 339 -8.41 -0.17 7.59
N SER A 340 -9.37 -0.88 6.97
CA SER A 340 -10.71 -1.10 7.53
C SER A 340 -10.67 -1.90 8.82
N ASN A 341 -9.79 -2.90 8.90
CA ASN A 341 -9.58 -3.67 10.14
C ASN A 341 -8.94 -2.81 11.23
N PHE A 342 -7.97 -1.95 10.86
CA PHE A 342 -7.36 -1.03 11.80
C PHE A 342 -8.37 0.02 12.28
N ALA A 343 -9.25 0.54 11.43
CA ALA A 343 -10.31 1.47 11.82
C ALA A 343 -11.22 0.89 12.91
N ARG A 344 -11.63 -0.38 12.77
CA ARG A 344 -12.42 -1.07 13.81
C ARG A 344 -11.63 -1.28 15.09
N LEU A 345 -10.36 -1.62 14.96
CA LEU A 345 -9.46 -1.79 16.10
C LEU A 345 -9.23 -0.46 16.83
N LEU A 346 -9.01 0.62 16.09
CA LEU A 346 -8.84 1.96 16.63
C LEU A 346 -10.07 2.38 17.44
N GLN A 347 -11.26 2.20 16.88
CA GLN A 347 -12.49 2.51 17.61
C GLN A 347 -12.58 1.69 18.92
N ARG A 348 -12.35 0.38 18.86
CA ARG A 348 -12.46 -0.50 20.04
C ARG A 348 -11.48 -0.12 21.16
N GLU A 349 -10.22 0.09 20.79
CA GLU A 349 -9.16 0.36 21.77
C GLU A 349 -9.17 1.81 22.26
N ALA A 350 -9.62 2.76 21.44
CA ALA A 350 -9.66 4.17 21.82
C ALA A 350 -10.98 4.60 22.48
N SER A 351 -12.07 3.86 22.34
CA SER A 351 -13.38 4.20 22.96
C SER A 351 -13.35 4.52 24.46
N PRO A 352 -12.49 3.88 25.29
CA PRO A 352 -12.38 4.25 26.70
C PRO A 352 -11.79 5.64 26.93
N TYR A 353 -11.14 6.20 25.92
CA TYR A 353 -10.40 7.48 26.00
C TYR A 353 -11.09 8.59 25.23
N VAL A 354 -11.73 8.26 24.11
CA VAL A 354 -12.28 9.22 23.13
C VAL A 354 -13.71 8.83 22.80
N PRO A 355 -14.69 9.73 22.85
CA PRO A 355 -16.03 9.45 22.36
C PRO A 355 -16.00 9.26 20.83
N PHE A 356 -16.68 8.24 20.34
CA PHE A 356 -16.86 7.99 18.90
C PHE A 356 -18.31 8.21 18.50
N ARG A 357 -18.50 8.60 17.24
CA ARG A 357 -19.82 8.64 16.61
C ARG A 357 -20.38 7.23 16.44
N SER A 358 -21.71 7.10 16.38
CA SER A 358 -22.36 5.79 16.08
C SER A 358 -21.90 5.25 14.72
N ALA A 359 -21.84 6.10 13.69
CA ALA A 359 -21.25 5.78 12.38
C ALA A 359 -19.75 6.17 12.40
N TYR A 360 -18.96 5.49 13.21
CA TYR A 360 -17.54 5.83 13.41
C TYR A 360 -16.64 5.45 12.25
N HIS A 361 -17.00 4.51 11.40
CA HIS A 361 -16.20 4.09 10.27
C HIS A 361 -16.91 4.47 8.97
N ARG A 362 -16.25 5.30 8.18
CA ARG A 362 -16.76 5.84 6.93
C ARG A 362 -15.74 5.63 5.80
N PHE A 363 -16.21 5.79 4.57
CA PHE A 363 -15.41 5.58 3.37
C PHE A 363 -15.48 6.83 2.48
N ALA A 364 -14.34 7.21 1.89
CA ALA A 364 -14.31 8.32 0.94
C ALA A 364 -13.06 8.27 0.05
N SER A 365 -13.11 8.97 -1.09
CA SER A 365 -11.97 9.10 -2.00
C SER A 365 -11.03 10.22 -1.53
N LEU A 366 -10.30 9.93 -0.45
CA LEU A 366 -9.35 10.86 0.17
C LEU A 366 -7.98 10.73 -0.49
N MET A 367 -7.46 11.82 -1.08
CA MET A 367 -6.18 11.84 -1.78
C MET A 367 -5.01 11.46 -0.87
N VAL A 368 -5.04 11.91 0.38
CA VAL A 368 -3.98 11.62 1.37
C VAL A 368 -3.83 10.13 1.68
N LEU A 369 -4.88 9.33 1.43
CA LEU A 369 -4.88 7.87 1.67
C LEU A 369 -4.57 7.05 0.42
N LYS A 370 -4.21 7.66 -0.71
CA LYS A 370 -4.04 6.97 -2.01
C LYS A 370 -2.72 6.22 -2.17
N ALA A 371 -1.96 5.96 -1.11
CA ALA A 371 -0.83 5.05 -1.18
C ALA A 371 -1.32 3.61 -1.44
N PRO A 372 -0.95 2.97 -2.58
CA PRO A 372 -1.51 1.66 -2.92
C PRO A 372 -0.95 0.52 -2.08
N ASP A 373 0.24 0.68 -1.53
CA ASP A 373 1.08 -0.33 -0.91
C ASP A 373 1.21 -0.17 0.62
N MET A 374 0.43 0.72 1.23
CA MET A 374 0.53 1.03 2.64
C MET A 374 -0.86 1.19 3.26
N PRO A 375 -1.19 0.44 4.33
CA PRO A 375 -2.42 0.65 5.10
C PRO A 375 -2.48 2.07 5.63
N SER A 376 -3.61 2.75 5.38
CA SER A 376 -3.78 4.18 5.66
C SER A 376 -5.17 4.48 6.19
N VAL A 377 -5.28 5.31 7.22
CA VAL A 377 -6.54 5.83 7.74
C VAL A 377 -6.45 7.34 7.96
N LEU A 378 -7.56 8.04 7.80
CA LEU A 378 -7.73 9.40 8.28
C LEU A 378 -8.58 9.33 9.55
N PHE A 379 -8.05 9.89 10.62
CA PHE A 379 -8.68 9.90 11.95
C PHE A 379 -9.14 11.30 12.30
N GLU A 380 -10.44 11.54 12.13
CA GLU A 380 -11.12 12.69 12.71
C GLU A 380 -11.22 12.47 14.22
N THR A 381 -10.46 13.24 14.98
CA THR A 381 -10.40 13.09 16.45
C THR A 381 -11.58 13.70 17.17
N GLY A 382 -12.41 14.46 16.47
CA GLY A 382 -13.59 15.20 16.87
C GLY A 382 -13.79 16.39 15.93
N TYR A 383 -14.74 17.23 16.20
CA TYR A 383 -15.07 18.40 15.36
C TYR A 383 -14.71 19.71 16.05
N ILE A 384 -13.80 20.49 15.44
CA ILE A 384 -13.41 21.79 16.02
C ILE A 384 -14.55 22.81 16.04
N SER A 385 -15.60 22.61 15.21
CA SER A 385 -16.83 23.41 15.20
C SER A 385 -17.73 23.14 16.41
N ASN A 386 -17.61 21.96 17.04
CA ASN A 386 -18.38 21.62 18.23
C ASN A 386 -17.67 22.15 19.49
N PHE A 387 -18.38 22.80 20.38
CA PHE A 387 -17.80 23.45 21.57
C PHE A 387 -17.11 22.44 22.52
N GLU A 388 -17.75 21.31 22.80
CA GLU A 388 -17.19 20.30 23.72
C GLU A 388 -15.99 19.57 23.11
N ASP A 389 -16.07 19.21 21.81
CA ASP A 389 -14.96 18.60 21.09
C ASP A 389 -13.78 19.59 20.99
N ALA A 390 -14.02 20.86 20.64
CA ALA A 390 -12.97 21.87 20.54
C ALA A 390 -12.26 22.10 21.89
N ALA A 391 -12.99 22.10 22.98
CA ALA A 391 -12.41 22.20 24.32
C ALA A 391 -11.56 20.98 24.65
N PHE A 392 -12.06 19.75 24.38
CA PHE A 392 -11.37 18.49 24.58
C PHE A 392 -10.09 18.39 23.73
N LEU A 393 -10.18 18.60 22.42
CA LEU A 393 -9.10 18.51 21.46
C LEU A 393 -7.95 19.51 21.74
N SER A 394 -8.30 20.68 22.28
CA SER A 394 -7.32 21.73 22.61
C SER A 394 -6.68 21.56 23.99
N SER A 395 -7.22 20.67 24.83
CA SER A 395 -6.70 20.43 26.18
C SER A 395 -5.55 19.42 26.14
N LYS A 396 -4.55 19.61 27.02
CA LYS A 396 -3.46 18.64 27.20
C LYS A 396 -3.97 17.27 27.64
N GLU A 397 -5.02 17.25 28.44
CA GLU A 397 -5.67 16.00 28.86
C GLU A 397 -6.32 15.28 27.69
N GLY A 398 -7.12 15.98 26.86
CA GLY A 398 -7.75 15.40 25.69
C GLY A 398 -6.72 14.86 24.69
N GLN A 399 -5.67 15.63 24.40
CA GLN A 399 -4.56 15.22 23.54
C GLN A 399 -3.87 13.96 24.08
N SER A 400 -3.60 13.89 25.39
CA SER A 400 -3.01 12.71 26.03
C SER A 400 -3.95 11.48 25.97
N ARG A 401 -5.26 11.68 26.16
CA ARG A 401 -6.24 10.61 26.04
C ARG A 401 -6.33 10.06 24.63
N ILE A 402 -6.38 10.94 23.61
CA ILE A 402 -6.35 10.53 22.21
C ILE A 402 -5.08 9.73 21.92
N ALA A 403 -3.91 10.25 22.35
CA ALA A 403 -2.62 9.61 22.15
C ALA A 403 -2.57 8.20 22.74
N LYS A 404 -3.07 8.00 23.98
CA LYS A 404 -3.15 6.69 24.63
C LYS A 404 -4.04 5.72 23.83
N GLY A 405 -5.21 6.17 23.38
CA GLY A 405 -6.14 5.35 22.62
C GLY A 405 -5.53 4.89 21.29
N VAL A 406 -4.89 5.81 20.55
CA VAL A 406 -4.23 5.53 19.27
C VAL A 406 -3.02 4.60 19.48
N ALA A 407 -2.17 4.89 20.46
CA ALA A 407 -0.99 4.06 20.75
C ALA A 407 -1.40 2.62 21.09
N ARG A 408 -2.43 2.43 21.93
CA ARG A 408 -2.95 1.11 22.26
C ARG A 408 -3.46 0.35 21.04
N ALA A 409 -4.19 1.02 20.14
CA ALA A 409 -4.67 0.40 18.89
C ALA A 409 -3.50 -0.04 17.99
N ILE A 410 -2.47 0.79 17.85
CA ILE A 410 -1.26 0.49 17.09
C ILE A 410 -0.52 -0.71 17.69
N GLU A 411 -0.33 -0.74 19.00
CA GLU A 411 0.32 -1.86 19.69
C GLU A 411 -0.42 -3.18 19.49
N VAL A 412 -1.74 -3.18 19.64
CA VAL A 412 -2.57 -4.38 19.42
C VAL A 412 -2.54 -4.83 17.96
N HIS A 413 -2.55 -3.87 17.02
CA HIS A 413 -2.45 -4.17 15.59
C HIS A 413 -1.18 -4.95 15.26
N PHE A 414 -0.04 -4.45 15.70
CA PHE A 414 1.25 -5.09 15.42
C PHE A 414 1.54 -6.33 16.27
N ALA A 415 1.06 -6.39 17.51
CA ALA A 415 1.17 -7.60 18.33
C ALA A 415 0.46 -8.79 17.68
N ARG A 416 -0.72 -8.60 17.11
CA ARG A 416 -1.44 -9.63 16.35
C ARG A 416 -0.66 -10.07 15.10
N LYS A 417 -0.10 -9.12 14.35
CA LYS A 417 0.69 -9.40 13.15
C LYS A 417 1.94 -10.22 13.49
N LEU A 418 2.61 -9.93 14.60
CA LEU A 418 3.79 -10.66 15.09
C LEU A 418 3.44 -12.05 15.62
N ALA A 419 2.37 -12.21 16.38
CA ALA A 419 1.92 -13.49 16.91
C ALA A 419 1.59 -14.49 15.78
N LEU A 420 0.97 -14.00 14.70
CA LEU A 420 0.61 -14.82 13.55
C LEU A 420 1.84 -15.27 12.74
N ARG A 421 2.91 -14.46 12.68
CA ARG A 421 4.18 -14.86 12.06
C ARG A 421 4.92 -15.92 12.88
N GLY A 422 4.82 -15.87 14.21
CA GLY A 422 5.43 -16.85 15.10
C GLY A 422 4.77 -18.22 15.08
N SER A 423 3.45 -18.29 14.85
CA SER A 423 2.70 -19.57 14.77
C SER A 423 2.87 -20.30 13.44
N GLY A 424 3.32 -19.65 12.38
CA GLY A 424 3.61 -20.26 11.08
C GLY A 424 5.01 -20.86 10.94
N ALA A 425 5.92 -20.58 11.88
CA ALA A 425 7.30 -21.07 11.85
C ALA A 425 7.54 -22.32 12.71
N GLY A 426 6.52 -22.89 13.32
CA GLY A 426 6.62 -24.02 14.27
C GLY A 426 5.71 -25.21 13.93
N GLY A 427 5.48 -25.48 12.63
CA GLY A 427 4.69 -26.62 12.19
C GLY A 427 5.42 -27.42 11.11
#